data_b1706b6625f1d84785821cf779bda94b
#
_entry.id   b1706b6625f1d84785821cf779bda94b
#
_cell.length_a   1.000
_cell.length_b   1.000
_cell.length_c   1.000
_cell.angle_alpha   90.00
_cell.angle_beta   90.00
_cell.angle_gamma   90.00
#
_symmetry.space_group_name_H-M   'P 1'
#
loop_
_entity.id
_entity.type
_entity.pdbx_description
1 polymer ?
#
loop_
_entity_poly.entity_id
_entity_poly.type
_entity_poly.pdbx_seq_one_letter_code
_entity_poly.pdbx_strand_id
1 'polypeptide(L)'
;MEAKEKFGEAKVLRIKKKSVYLQNPKHFVAPIGVFDNYINTTVMEAEKIKSEIIRLKKEKNAVILGHYYQRDEIQDLSDYIGDSLALAQMAQQCNNDIIVFCGVHFMAETAKILNPSRKVLLPDITATCSLAESCKGEDFARFKAQYPDHMVISYVNCSAEIKAMSDLICTSGNAEKLVRSLPEDQKIIFAPDKNLGGYINSVTGRNMVLWDGVCMVHDAMRAETVMKLKMEHPDAVVIAHPECNSALLKVADFVGSTKAMLTYIQKSDSKKFIVATETGILYEMRKNNPDKEFITVTAKEGCNCADCSYMKQNTLEKLYACLRDETPEIIMDAATIEKAKNPIIRMLDLSKQLGIIK
;
A
#
# COMPACT_ATOMS: atom_id res chain seq x y z
N MET A 1 28.89 -13.24 48.06
CA MET A 1 29.73 -12.76 46.93
C MET A 1 28.80 -12.62 45.71
N GLU A 2 28.32 -11.40 45.55
CA GLU A 2 27.35 -11.03 44.51
C GLU A 2 28.10 -10.64 43.23
N ALA A 3 27.79 -11.29 42.12
CA ALA A 3 28.20 -10.86 40.80
C ALA A 3 27.06 -10.05 40.18
N LYS A 4 27.19 -8.72 40.19
CA LYS A 4 26.35 -7.80 39.43
C LYS A 4 26.74 -7.86 37.96
N GLU A 5 25.90 -8.45 37.12
CA GLU A 5 26.00 -8.30 35.68
C GLU A 5 25.58 -6.88 35.27
N LYS A 6 26.54 -6.13 34.74
CA LYS A 6 26.31 -4.83 34.10
C LYS A 6 25.76 -5.06 32.69
N PHE A 7 24.52 -4.73 32.48
CA PHE A 7 23.97 -4.56 31.12
C PHE A 7 24.60 -3.31 30.47
N GLY A 8 25.37 -3.52 29.42
CA GLY A 8 25.99 -2.44 28.67
C GLY A 8 24.96 -1.76 27.73
N GLU A 9 24.92 -0.44 27.78
CA GLU A 9 24.10 0.39 26.89
C GLU A 9 24.49 0.20 25.46
N ALA A 10 23.49 0.00 24.59
CA ALA A 10 23.65 -0.03 23.14
C ALA A 10 24.03 1.35 22.61
N LYS A 11 25.25 1.51 22.09
CA LYS A 11 25.64 2.74 21.39
C LYS A 11 25.00 2.80 20.02
N VAL A 12 24.12 3.78 19.84
CA VAL A 12 23.54 4.12 18.52
C VAL A 12 24.54 4.99 17.77
N LEU A 13 25.09 4.49 16.69
CA LEU A 13 25.88 5.30 15.74
C LEU A 13 24.94 5.95 14.74
N ARG A 14 24.73 7.26 14.86
CA ARG A 14 24.03 8.06 13.86
C ARG A 14 24.98 8.39 12.71
N ILE A 15 24.86 7.72 11.61
CA ILE A 15 25.45 8.12 10.32
C ILE A 15 24.44 8.99 9.60
N LYS A 16 24.89 10.14 9.05
CA LYS A 16 24.06 11.22 8.49
C LYS A 16 23.02 10.84 7.42
N LYS A 17 22.82 9.57 7.10
CA LYS A 17 21.81 9.11 6.13
C LYS A 17 21.09 7.77 6.41
N LYS A 18 21.52 6.94 7.39
CA LYS A 18 20.77 5.69 7.76
C LYS A 18 21.14 5.23 9.16
N SER A 19 20.17 4.70 9.93
CA SER A 19 20.41 4.02 11.18
C SER A 19 20.64 2.53 10.92
N VAL A 20 21.80 2.00 11.30
CA VAL A 20 22.11 0.56 11.23
C VAL A 20 22.03 -0.01 12.64
N TYR A 21 21.15 -0.97 12.87
CA TYR A 21 21.08 -1.72 14.12
C TYR A 21 22.00 -2.94 14.04
N LEU A 22 23.01 -2.98 14.91
CA LEU A 22 23.87 -4.15 15.11
C LEU A 22 23.31 -5.01 16.24
N GLN A 23 22.86 -6.21 15.94
CA GLN A 23 22.53 -7.22 16.94
C GLN A 23 23.82 -7.90 17.41
N ASN A 24 24.14 -7.71 18.67
CA ASN A 24 25.19 -8.33 19.48
C ASN A 24 26.54 -7.59 19.59
N PRO A 25 26.81 -6.89 20.75
CA PRO A 25 28.01 -6.05 20.92
C PRO A 25 29.19 -6.75 21.57
N LYS A 26 29.30 -8.05 21.54
CA LYS A 26 30.51 -8.74 22.08
C LYS A 26 31.47 -9.07 20.92
N HIS A 27 32.55 -8.28 20.81
CA HIS A 27 33.75 -8.53 19.98
C HIS A 27 33.72 -8.12 18.49
N PHE A 28 33.36 -6.89 18.13
CA PHE A 28 33.82 -6.36 16.86
C PHE A 28 34.08 -4.84 16.95
N VAL A 29 35.35 -4.48 17.21
CA VAL A 29 35.86 -3.13 16.94
C VAL A 29 36.51 -3.19 15.56
N ALA A 30 35.71 -3.00 14.51
CA ALA A 30 36.31 -2.82 13.20
C ALA A 30 36.91 -1.41 13.08
N PRO A 31 38.09 -1.24 12.48
CA PRO A 31 38.65 0.08 12.21
C PRO A 31 37.67 0.92 11.39
N ILE A 32 37.57 2.22 11.66
CA ILE A 32 36.66 3.17 10.99
C ILE A 32 36.73 3.03 9.44
N GLY A 33 37.89 2.79 8.89
CA GLY A 33 38.09 2.59 7.44
C GLY A 33 37.45 1.32 6.85
N VAL A 34 37.13 0.29 7.65
CA VAL A 34 36.43 -0.90 7.16
C VAL A 34 34.94 -0.64 6.98
N PHE A 35 34.33 0.16 7.86
CA PHE A 35 32.94 0.58 7.71
C PHE A 35 32.71 1.50 6.51
N ASP A 36 33.61 2.45 6.27
CA ASP A 36 33.54 3.35 5.12
C ASP A 36 33.69 2.58 3.80
N ASN A 37 34.59 1.61 3.72
CA ASN A 37 34.74 0.76 2.57
C ASN A 37 33.51 -0.15 2.35
N TYR A 38 32.94 -0.71 3.42
CA TYR A 38 31.74 -1.56 3.32
C TYR A 38 30.52 -0.74 2.86
N ILE A 39 30.31 0.45 3.42
CA ILE A 39 29.23 1.36 3.02
C ILE A 39 29.41 1.80 1.57
N ASN A 40 30.61 2.23 1.17
CA ASN A 40 30.91 2.63 -0.19
C ASN A 40 30.71 1.49 -1.20
N THR A 41 31.13 0.27 -0.86
CA THR A 41 30.93 -0.91 -1.72
C THR A 41 29.46 -1.23 -1.88
N THR A 42 28.67 -1.21 -0.79
CA THR A 42 27.22 -1.47 -0.82
C THR A 42 26.46 -0.39 -1.61
N VAL A 43 26.84 0.87 -1.46
CA VAL A 43 26.25 1.99 -2.22
C VAL A 43 26.59 1.89 -3.71
N MET A 44 27.84 1.57 -4.05
CA MET A 44 28.26 1.36 -5.45
C MET A 44 27.53 0.17 -6.08
N GLU A 45 27.29 -0.90 -5.31
CA GLU A 45 26.53 -2.06 -5.78
C GLU A 45 25.07 -1.70 -6.04
N ALA A 46 24.42 -0.95 -5.14
CA ALA A 46 23.06 -0.47 -5.33
C ALA A 46 22.91 0.43 -6.57
N GLU A 47 23.83 1.35 -6.82
CA GLU A 47 23.82 2.22 -8.01
C GLU A 47 24.05 1.43 -9.31
N LYS A 48 24.89 0.40 -9.27
CA LYS A 48 25.05 -0.52 -10.39
C LYS A 48 23.77 -1.29 -10.69
N ILE A 49 23.09 -1.82 -9.65
CA ILE A 49 21.80 -2.51 -9.80
C ILE A 49 20.75 -1.57 -10.40
N LYS A 50 20.65 -0.33 -9.91
CA LYS A 50 19.72 0.68 -10.48
C LYS A 50 20.00 0.96 -11.95
N SER A 51 21.26 1.11 -12.33
CA SER A 51 21.67 1.33 -13.72
C SER A 51 21.27 0.15 -14.61
N GLU A 52 21.44 -1.08 -14.14
CA GLU A 52 21.04 -2.29 -14.86
C GLU A 52 19.51 -2.41 -14.98
N ILE A 53 18.74 -2.05 -13.93
CA ILE A 53 17.28 -1.99 -13.99
C ILE A 53 16.82 -1.01 -15.08
N ILE A 54 17.40 0.18 -15.12
CA ILE A 54 17.08 1.20 -16.15
C ILE A 54 17.39 0.68 -17.55
N ARG A 55 18.54 0.00 -17.73
CA ARG A 55 18.93 -0.60 -19.01
C ARG A 55 17.96 -1.69 -19.44
N LEU A 56 17.67 -2.67 -18.55
CA LEU A 56 16.78 -3.80 -18.82
C LEU A 56 15.34 -3.33 -19.09
N LYS A 57 14.84 -2.35 -18.34
CA LYS A 57 13.54 -1.75 -18.56
C LYS A 57 13.36 -1.23 -19.99
N LYS A 58 14.38 -0.51 -20.48
CA LYS A 58 14.38 0.02 -21.85
C LYS A 58 14.51 -1.09 -22.90
N GLU A 59 15.44 -2.02 -22.70
CA GLU A 59 15.72 -3.12 -23.61
C GLU A 59 14.51 -4.04 -23.83
N LYS A 60 13.76 -4.29 -22.75
CA LYS A 60 12.61 -5.22 -22.74
C LYS A 60 11.28 -4.52 -22.95
N ASN A 61 11.25 -3.25 -23.29
CA ASN A 61 10.03 -2.43 -23.35
C ASN A 61 9.13 -2.64 -22.11
N ALA A 62 9.74 -2.59 -20.92
CA ALA A 62 9.05 -2.79 -19.66
C ALA A 62 8.67 -1.47 -19.01
N VAL A 63 7.52 -1.44 -18.31
CA VAL A 63 7.07 -0.34 -17.45
C VAL A 63 7.03 -0.82 -16.00
N ILE A 64 7.51 0.02 -15.08
CA ILE A 64 7.45 -0.24 -13.64
C ILE A 64 6.32 0.60 -13.03
N LEU A 65 5.33 -0.06 -12.46
CA LEU A 65 4.21 0.54 -11.73
C LEU A 65 4.46 0.35 -10.23
N GLY A 66 4.70 1.44 -9.50
CA GLY A 66 5.04 1.42 -8.08
C GLY A 66 3.93 1.98 -7.19
N HIS A 67 3.57 1.27 -6.12
CA HIS A 67 2.66 1.78 -5.12
C HIS A 67 3.38 2.74 -4.15
N TYR A 68 2.70 3.75 -3.63
CA TYR A 68 3.22 4.69 -2.61
C TYR A 68 3.81 4.03 -1.36
N TYR A 69 3.47 2.76 -1.06
CA TYR A 69 3.96 2.02 0.10
C TYR A 69 5.24 1.24 -0.18
N GLN A 70 5.85 1.39 -1.35
CA GLN A 70 7.11 0.76 -1.66
C GLN A 70 8.28 1.44 -0.94
N ARG A 71 9.45 0.78 -0.98
CA ARG A 71 10.73 1.35 -0.55
C ARG A 71 11.07 2.56 -1.41
N ASP A 72 11.77 3.55 -0.84
CA ASP A 72 12.14 4.80 -1.51
C ASP A 72 12.85 4.53 -2.85
N GLU A 73 13.82 3.60 -2.85
CA GLU A 73 14.57 3.22 -4.04
C GLU A 73 13.74 2.56 -5.15
N ILE A 74 12.64 1.90 -4.79
CA ILE A 74 11.68 1.33 -5.75
C ILE A 74 10.78 2.43 -6.31
N GLN A 75 10.37 3.37 -5.46
CA GLN A 75 9.58 4.52 -5.90
C GLN A 75 10.37 5.35 -6.93
N ASP A 76 11.66 5.59 -6.69
CA ASP A 76 12.53 6.34 -7.62
C ASP A 76 12.72 5.69 -9.00
N LEU A 77 12.65 4.36 -9.07
CA LEU A 77 12.78 3.59 -10.32
C LEU A 77 11.47 3.37 -11.06
N SER A 78 10.34 3.65 -10.40
CA SER A 78 9.01 3.46 -10.99
C SER A 78 8.72 4.54 -12.04
N ASP A 79 8.14 4.12 -13.17
CA ASP A 79 7.68 5.04 -14.22
C ASP A 79 6.41 5.77 -13.79
N TYR A 80 5.58 5.08 -13.02
CA TYR A 80 4.36 5.62 -12.45
C TYR A 80 4.26 5.20 -10.99
N ILE A 81 4.00 6.19 -10.11
CA ILE A 81 3.76 5.98 -8.69
C ILE A 81 2.32 6.42 -8.40
N GLY A 82 1.59 5.58 -7.67
CA GLY A 82 0.20 5.88 -7.38
C GLY A 82 -0.42 5.02 -6.29
N ASP A 83 -1.69 5.32 -6.00
CA ASP A 83 -2.58 4.42 -5.28
C ASP A 83 -3.14 3.34 -6.21
N SER A 84 -3.92 2.40 -5.65
CA SER A 84 -4.47 1.27 -6.41
C SER A 84 -5.33 1.70 -7.59
N LEU A 85 -6.08 2.81 -7.50
CA LEU A 85 -6.92 3.31 -8.57
C LEU A 85 -6.08 3.87 -9.73
N ALA A 86 -5.11 4.73 -9.40
CA ALA A 86 -4.22 5.33 -10.38
C ALA A 86 -3.40 4.24 -11.11
N LEU A 87 -2.88 3.25 -10.37
CA LEU A 87 -2.10 2.16 -10.97
C LEU A 87 -2.95 1.21 -11.81
N ALA A 88 -4.22 0.94 -11.45
CA ALA A 88 -5.13 0.19 -12.30
C ALA A 88 -5.41 0.93 -13.61
N GLN A 89 -5.64 2.25 -13.55
CA GLN A 89 -5.79 3.10 -14.73
C GLN A 89 -4.54 3.08 -15.61
N MET A 90 -3.36 3.24 -15.02
CA MET A 90 -2.09 3.20 -15.76
C MET A 90 -1.83 1.84 -16.40
N ALA A 91 -2.12 0.75 -15.68
CA ALA A 91 -2.01 -0.60 -16.24
C ALA A 91 -2.91 -0.79 -17.48
N GLN A 92 -4.11 -0.21 -17.47
CA GLN A 92 -5.02 -0.24 -18.63
C GLN A 92 -4.48 0.56 -19.82
N GLN A 93 -3.82 1.69 -19.57
CA GLN A 93 -3.40 2.65 -20.60
C GLN A 93 -2.00 2.39 -21.18
N CYS A 94 -1.11 1.74 -20.43
CA CYS A 94 0.26 1.50 -20.89
C CYS A 94 0.29 0.55 -22.08
N ASN A 95 1.30 0.74 -22.97
CA ASN A 95 1.46 -0.05 -24.20
C ASN A 95 2.74 -0.91 -24.20
N ASN A 96 3.39 -1.04 -23.05
CA ASN A 96 4.61 -1.82 -22.87
C ASN A 96 4.33 -3.33 -22.96
N ASP A 97 5.31 -4.11 -23.39
CA ASP A 97 5.22 -5.57 -23.49
C ASP A 97 5.21 -6.24 -22.12
N ILE A 98 5.97 -5.66 -21.19
CA ILE A 98 6.12 -6.14 -19.83
C ILE A 98 5.67 -5.06 -18.84
N ILE A 99 4.80 -5.45 -17.92
CA ILE A 99 4.41 -4.64 -16.77
C ILE A 99 5.07 -5.26 -15.52
N VAL A 100 5.97 -4.54 -14.88
CA VAL A 100 6.50 -4.93 -13.57
C VAL A 100 5.72 -4.19 -12.50
N PHE A 101 4.97 -4.93 -11.70
CA PHE A 101 4.14 -4.34 -10.67
C PHE A 101 4.86 -4.37 -9.32
N CYS A 102 5.42 -3.25 -8.88
CA CYS A 102 6.01 -3.09 -7.54
C CYS A 102 4.89 -2.74 -6.54
N GLY A 103 4.28 -3.77 -6.01
CA GLY A 103 3.13 -3.72 -5.10
C GLY A 103 2.95 -5.07 -4.42
N VAL A 104 1.70 -5.51 -4.31
CA VAL A 104 1.32 -6.81 -3.78
C VAL A 104 0.50 -7.61 -4.79
N HIS A 105 0.35 -8.90 -4.54
CA HIS A 105 -0.17 -9.89 -5.48
C HIS A 105 -1.50 -9.48 -6.14
N PHE A 106 -2.51 -9.05 -5.36
CA PHE A 106 -3.82 -8.67 -5.90
C PHE A 106 -3.76 -7.45 -6.86
N MET A 107 -2.74 -6.58 -6.72
CA MET A 107 -2.53 -5.45 -7.64
C MET A 107 -1.98 -5.94 -8.97
N ALA A 108 -1.01 -6.85 -8.93
CA ALA A 108 -0.46 -7.48 -10.12
C ALA A 108 -1.51 -8.35 -10.83
N GLU A 109 -2.37 -9.06 -10.10
CA GLU A 109 -3.56 -9.73 -10.66
C GLU A 109 -4.49 -8.74 -11.39
N THR A 110 -4.76 -7.58 -10.77
CA THR A 110 -5.58 -6.53 -11.41
C THR A 110 -4.97 -6.05 -12.72
N ALA A 111 -3.63 -5.85 -12.74
CA ALA A 111 -2.92 -5.49 -13.96
C ALA A 111 -2.99 -6.61 -15.02
N LYS A 112 -2.88 -7.90 -14.63
CA LYS A 112 -3.01 -9.04 -15.54
C LYS A 112 -4.43 -9.19 -16.08
N ILE A 113 -5.46 -8.99 -15.26
CA ILE A 113 -6.87 -9.02 -15.69
C ILE A 113 -7.14 -7.94 -16.77
N LEU A 114 -6.56 -6.75 -16.59
CA LEU A 114 -6.69 -5.66 -17.56
C LEU A 114 -5.84 -5.87 -18.81
N ASN A 115 -4.77 -6.67 -18.73
CA ASN A 115 -3.79 -6.92 -19.78
C ASN A 115 -3.51 -8.42 -19.96
N PRO A 116 -4.48 -9.24 -20.34
CA PRO A 116 -4.33 -10.70 -20.34
C PRO A 116 -3.26 -11.21 -21.32
N SER A 117 -2.99 -10.49 -22.39
CA SER A 117 -1.98 -10.86 -23.40
C SER A 117 -0.56 -10.40 -23.04
N ARG A 118 -0.40 -9.53 -22.05
CA ARG A 118 0.91 -8.98 -21.66
C ARG A 118 1.52 -9.78 -20.52
N LYS A 119 2.84 -9.74 -20.45
CA LYS A 119 3.57 -10.28 -19.31
C LYS A 119 3.46 -9.33 -18.13
N VAL A 120 2.89 -9.79 -17.01
CA VAL A 120 2.82 -9.04 -15.76
C VAL A 120 3.70 -9.74 -14.73
N LEU A 121 4.71 -9.03 -14.25
CA LEU A 121 5.70 -9.52 -13.30
C LEU A 121 5.48 -8.90 -11.92
N LEU A 122 5.77 -9.66 -10.88
CA LEU A 122 5.77 -9.20 -9.48
C LEU A 122 7.12 -9.56 -8.87
N PRO A 123 7.95 -8.61 -8.42
CA PRO A 123 9.33 -8.91 -7.98
C PRO A 123 9.42 -9.96 -6.86
N ASP A 124 8.42 -10.06 -6.02
CA ASP A 124 8.29 -11.13 -5.04
C ASP A 124 6.87 -11.72 -5.06
N ILE A 125 6.74 -12.98 -5.48
CA ILE A 125 5.43 -13.64 -5.58
C ILE A 125 4.78 -13.85 -4.20
N THR A 126 5.54 -13.80 -3.10
CA THR A 126 5.04 -13.93 -1.72
C THR A 126 4.59 -12.59 -1.14
N ALA A 127 4.73 -11.49 -1.89
CA ALA A 127 4.21 -10.17 -1.51
C ALA A 127 2.68 -10.18 -1.60
N THR A 128 2.01 -10.78 -0.61
CA THR A 128 0.55 -10.87 -0.53
C THR A 128 -0.08 -9.68 0.20
N CYS A 129 -1.28 -9.82 0.73
CA CYS A 129 -1.96 -8.80 1.53
C CYS A 129 -2.79 -9.49 2.60
N SER A 130 -2.60 -9.12 3.88
CA SER A 130 -3.36 -9.70 5.00
C SER A 130 -4.87 -9.57 4.82
N LEU A 131 -5.32 -8.48 4.22
CA LEU A 131 -6.73 -8.23 3.94
C LEU A 131 -7.25 -9.18 2.85
N ALA A 132 -6.52 -9.34 1.73
CA ALA A 132 -6.89 -10.29 0.69
C ALA A 132 -6.87 -11.74 1.21
N GLU A 133 -5.90 -12.09 2.07
CA GLU A 133 -5.80 -13.40 2.69
C GLU A 133 -6.93 -13.69 3.69
N SER A 134 -7.56 -12.67 4.28
CA SER A 134 -8.69 -12.82 5.21
C SER A 134 -10.01 -13.19 4.52
N CYS A 135 -10.10 -13.06 3.19
CA CYS A 135 -11.32 -13.26 2.43
C CYS A 135 -11.08 -14.34 1.35
N LYS A 136 -11.23 -15.60 1.71
CA LYS A 136 -11.06 -16.72 0.79
C LYS A 136 -12.32 -16.93 -0.05
N GLY A 137 -12.13 -17.37 -1.30
CA GLY A 137 -13.23 -17.51 -2.26
C GLY A 137 -14.38 -18.37 -1.78
N GLU A 138 -14.10 -19.57 -1.23
CA GLU A 138 -15.12 -20.47 -0.70
C GLU A 138 -15.91 -19.87 0.47
N ASP A 139 -15.22 -19.20 1.41
CA ASP A 139 -15.84 -18.56 2.56
C ASP A 139 -16.71 -17.39 2.12
N PHE A 140 -16.21 -16.60 1.17
CA PHE A 140 -16.95 -15.48 0.61
C PHE A 140 -18.18 -15.94 -0.18
N ALA A 141 -18.08 -17.02 -0.95
CA ALA A 141 -19.22 -17.61 -1.65
C ALA A 141 -20.34 -18.04 -0.67
N ARG A 142 -19.96 -18.69 0.45
CA ARG A 142 -20.93 -19.06 1.52
C ARG A 142 -21.55 -17.82 2.19
N PHE A 143 -20.77 -16.78 2.40
CA PHE A 143 -21.26 -15.52 2.97
C PHE A 143 -22.22 -14.82 2.00
N LYS A 144 -21.86 -14.66 0.73
CA LYS A 144 -22.69 -14.07 -0.31
C LYS A 144 -24.03 -14.79 -0.47
N ALA A 145 -24.04 -16.12 -0.37
CA ALA A 145 -25.25 -16.94 -0.50
C ALA A 145 -26.31 -16.63 0.57
N GLN A 146 -25.93 -16.04 1.71
CA GLN A 146 -26.86 -15.61 2.76
C GLN A 146 -27.61 -14.32 2.40
N TYR A 147 -27.16 -13.60 1.36
CA TYR A 147 -27.67 -12.30 0.95
C TYR A 147 -27.93 -12.25 -0.57
N PRO A 148 -28.85 -13.08 -1.09
CA PRO A 148 -29.03 -13.30 -2.54
C PRO A 148 -29.52 -12.06 -3.31
N ASP A 149 -30.13 -11.09 -2.61
CA ASP A 149 -30.66 -9.84 -3.17
C ASP A 149 -29.70 -8.63 -3.02
N HIS A 150 -28.48 -8.87 -2.52
CA HIS A 150 -27.49 -7.83 -2.33
C HIS A 150 -26.50 -7.72 -3.51
N MET A 151 -26.20 -6.50 -3.91
CA MET A 151 -25.10 -6.20 -4.81
C MET A 151 -23.76 -6.35 -4.08
N VAL A 152 -22.79 -6.98 -4.69
CA VAL A 152 -21.45 -7.15 -4.11
C VAL A 152 -20.53 -6.04 -4.60
N ILE A 153 -20.08 -5.21 -3.69
CA ILE A 153 -19.01 -4.23 -3.92
C ILE A 153 -17.77 -4.71 -3.18
N SER A 154 -16.70 -4.99 -3.92
CA SER A 154 -15.45 -5.41 -3.30
C SER A 154 -14.39 -4.32 -3.42
N TYR A 155 -13.73 -4.06 -2.30
CA TYR A 155 -12.50 -3.28 -2.28
C TYR A 155 -11.41 -4.03 -3.06
N VAL A 156 -10.66 -3.33 -3.89
CA VAL A 156 -9.67 -3.90 -4.80
C VAL A 156 -8.62 -4.77 -4.09
N ASN A 157 -8.44 -4.59 -2.78
CA ASN A 157 -7.55 -5.38 -1.92
C ASN A 157 -8.11 -6.78 -1.64
N CYS A 158 -8.45 -7.50 -2.69
CA CYS A 158 -8.97 -8.86 -2.67
C CYS A 158 -8.40 -9.66 -3.85
N SER A 159 -8.48 -10.99 -3.79
CA SER A 159 -8.01 -11.87 -4.87
C SER A 159 -8.82 -11.71 -6.15
N ALA A 160 -8.29 -12.19 -7.26
CA ALA A 160 -9.01 -12.26 -8.53
C ALA A 160 -10.28 -13.09 -8.44
N GLU A 161 -10.30 -14.15 -7.60
CA GLU A 161 -11.47 -14.98 -7.33
C GLU A 161 -12.62 -14.16 -6.70
N ILE A 162 -12.30 -13.31 -5.70
CA ILE A 162 -13.31 -12.40 -5.11
C ILE A 162 -13.78 -11.36 -6.13
N LYS A 163 -12.86 -10.80 -6.93
CA LYS A 163 -13.21 -9.88 -8.01
C LYS A 163 -14.20 -10.51 -9.00
N ALA A 164 -13.99 -11.80 -9.33
CA ALA A 164 -14.88 -12.55 -10.23
C ALA A 164 -16.28 -12.82 -9.65
N MET A 165 -16.45 -12.74 -8.32
CA MET A 165 -17.72 -12.87 -7.62
C MET A 165 -18.40 -11.53 -7.32
N SER A 166 -17.76 -10.41 -7.69
CA SER A 166 -18.23 -9.05 -7.39
C SER A 166 -19.02 -8.45 -8.55
N ASP A 167 -19.91 -7.53 -8.25
CA ASP A 167 -20.65 -6.74 -9.23
C ASP A 167 -19.95 -5.42 -9.55
N LEU A 168 -19.16 -4.91 -8.59
CA LEU A 168 -18.41 -3.67 -8.71
C LEU A 168 -17.15 -3.75 -7.83
N ILE A 169 -16.02 -3.30 -8.35
CA ILE A 169 -14.81 -3.07 -7.56
C ILE A 169 -14.76 -1.61 -7.14
N CYS A 170 -14.15 -1.34 -5.99
CA CYS A 170 -13.85 0.02 -5.54
C CYS A 170 -12.41 0.11 -4.98
N THR A 171 -11.96 1.34 -4.77
CA THR A 171 -10.74 1.67 -4.01
C THR A 171 -11.09 2.65 -2.90
N SER A 172 -10.20 2.87 -1.94
CA SER A 172 -10.40 3.89 -0.91
C SER A 172 -10.62 5.31 -1.49
N GLY A 173 -10.13 5.55 -2.72
CA GLY A 173 -10.27 6.84 -3.39
C GLY A 173 -11.62 7.07 -4.08
N ASN A 174 -12.40 6.04 -4.36
CA ASN A 174 -13.65 6.16 -5.11
C ASN A 174 -14.87 5.54 -4.42
N ALA A 175 -14.69 4.70 -3.40
CA ALA A 175 -15.75 3.90 -2.78
C ALA A 175 -16.95 4.75 -2.33
N GLU A 176 -16.72 5.86 -1.64
CA GLU A 176 -17.81 6.76 -1.20
C GLU A 176 -18.65 7.26 -2.38
N LYS A 177 -18.00 7.81 -3.41
CA LYS A 177 -18.70 8.35 -4.58
C LYS A 177 -19.44 7.27 -5.37
N LEU A 178 -18.84 6.07 -5.50
CA LEU A 178 -19.47 4.93 -6.14
C LEU A 178 -20.72 4.49 -5.37
N VAL A 179 -20.64 4.35 -4.06
CA VAL A 179 -21.78 3.97 -3.22
C VAL A 179 -22.89 5.03 -3.26
N ARG A 180 -22.54 6.32 -3.23
CA ARG A 180 -23.51 7.41 -3.37
C ARG A 180 -24.20 7.45 -4.74
N SER A 181 -23.55 6.96 -5.80
CA SER A 181 -24.13 6.94 -7.16
C SER A 181 -25.14 5.82 -7.38
N LEU A 182 -25.25 4.86 -6.46
CA LEU A 182 -26.22 3.77 -6.52
C LEU A 182 -27.58 4.18 -5.94
N PRO A 183 -28.70 3.55 -6.36
CA PRO A 183 -30.01 3.75 -5.77
C PRO A 183 -29.99 3.64 -4.25
N GLU A 184 -30.76 4.47 -3.53
CA GLU A 184 -30.75 4.53 -2.07
C GLU A 184 -31.17 3.22 -1.40
N ASP A 185 -32.09 2.47 -2.02
CA ASP A 185 -32.63 1.19 -1.57
C ASP A 185 -31.75 -0.01 -1.98
N GLN A 186 -30.68 0.23 -2.76
CA GLN A 186 -29.77 -0.85 -3.15
C GLN A 186 -29.12 -1.47 -1.92
N LYS A 187 -29.43 -2.75 -1.66
CA LYS A 187 -28.75 -3.53 -0.65
C LYS A 187 -27.35 -3.91 -1.13
N ILE A 188 -26.36 -3.83 -0.25
CA ILE A 188 -24.96 -4.00 -0.61
C ILE A 188 -24.25 -4.90 0.39
N ILE A 189 -23.46 -5.88 -0.11
CA ILE A 189 -22.37 -6.50 0.60
C ILE A 189 -21.10 -5.71 0.29
N PHE A 190 -20.34 -5.33 1.31
CA PHE A 190 -19.03 -4.72 1.16
C PHE A 190 -17.93 -5.62 1.74
N ALA A 191 -16.93 -5.96 0.95
CA ALA A 191 -15.82 -6.84 1.30
C ALA A 191 -14.49 -6.28 0.73
N PRO A 192 -13.32 -6.71 1.22
CA PRO A 192 -13.11 -7.50 2.43
C PRO A 192 -12.84 -6.66 3.69
N ASP A 193 -12.80 -5.29 3.63
CA ASP A 193 -12.40 -4.42 4.73
C ASP A 193 -13.60 -3.83 5.47
N LYS A 194 -13.82 -4.26 6.72
CA LYS A 194 -14.91 -3.76 7.56
C LYS A 194 -14.70 -2.31 8.02
N ASN A 195 -13.45 -1.87 8.19
CA ASN A 195 -13.16 -0.51 8.63
C ASN A 195 -13.48 0.48 7.52
N LEU A 196 -13.01 0.23 6.29
CA LEU A 196 -13.38 1.03 5.12
C LEU A 196 -14.90 0.96 4.89
N GLY A 197 -15.52 -0.22 4.92
CA GLY A 197 -16.97 -0.37 4.77
C GLY A 197 -17.76 0.37 5.84
N GLY A 198 -17.31 0.31 7.11
CA GLY A 198 -17.89 1.05 8.24
C GLY A 198 -17.76 2.57 8.07
N TYR A 199 -16.60 3.04 7.60
CA TYR A 199 -16.40 4.44 7.24
C TYR A 199 -17.38 4.86 6.14
N ILE A 200 -17.50 4.10 5.05
CA ILE A 200 -18.43 4.40 3.96
C ILE A 200 -19.88 4.41 4.48
N ASN A 201 -20.29 3.44 5.31
CA ASN A 201 -21.60 3.46 5.96
C ASN A 201 -21.84 4.78 6.72
N SER A 202 -20.86 5.21 7.51
CA SER A 202 -20.99 6.43 8.33
C SER A 202 -21.13 7.71 7.52
N VAL A 203 -20.38 7.84 6.41
CA VAL A 203 -20.39 9.08 5.60
C VAL A 203 -21.50 9.10 4.55
N THR A 204 -22.04 7.93 4.17
CA THR A 204 -23.12 7.83 3.17
C THR A 204 -24.52 7.64 3.77
N GLY A 205 -24.59 7.26 5.04
CA GLY A 205 -25.85 6.88 5.70
C GLY A 205 -26.35 5.48 5.28
N ARG A 206 -25.55 4.69 4.55
CA ARG A 206 -25.89 3.33 4.14
C ARG A 206 -25.75 2.35 5.31
N ASN A 207 -26.39 1.21 5.16
CA ASN A 207 -26.27 0.07 6.09
C ASN A 207 -25.86 -1.18 5.30
N MET A 208 -24.65 -1.13 4.73
CA MET A 208 -24.09 -2.25 3.98
C MET A 208 -23.75 -3.40 4.92
N VAL A 209 -23.94 -4.64 4.46
CA VAL A 209 -23.46 -5.85 5.13
C VAL A 209 -21.95 -5.95 4.89
N LEU A 210 -21.17 -6.03 5.97
CA LEU A 210 -19.71 -6.00 5.90
C LEU A 210 -19.10 -7.38 6.13
N TRP A 211 -18.11 -7.74 5.32
CA TRP A 211 -17.20 -8.83 5.60
C TRP A 211 -16.29 -8.45 6.77
N ASP A 212 -15.99 -9.40 7.68
CA ASP A 212 -15.23 -9.15 8.91
C ASP A 212 -13.70 -9.27 8.68
N GLY A 213 -13.15 -8.56 7.72
CA GLY A 213 -11.71 -8.47 7.47
C GLY A 213 -11.15 -7.09 7.78
N VAL A 214 -9.84 -7.01 8.06
CA VAL A 214 -9.12 -5.76 8.36
C VAL A 214 -7.72 -5.77 7.77
N CYS A 215 -7.20 -4.57 7.45
CA CYS A 215 -5.79 -4.39 7.16
C CYS A 215 -4.98 -4.42 8.45
N MET A 216 -4.05 -5.38 8.59
CA MET A 216 -3.24 -5.54 9.80
C MET A 216 -2.45 -4.29 10.19
N VAL A 217 -2.02 -3.48 9.22
CA VAL A 217 -1.23 -2.26 9.45
C VAL A 217 -2.13 -1.16 10.01
N HIS A 218 -3.23 -0.87 9.32
CA HIS A 218 -4.10 0.25 9.69
C HIS A 218 -4.94 -0.05 10.94
N ASP A 219 -5.40 -1.29 11.11
CA ASP A 219 -6.17 -1.68 12.30
C ASP A 219 -5.32 -1.69 13.58
N ALA A 220 -4.00 -1.88 13.45
CA ALA A 220 -3.07 -1.83 14.59
C ALA A 220 -2.82 -0.41 15.12
N MET A 221 -3.10 0.63 14.34
CA MET A 221 -2.93 2.03 14.76
C MET A 221 -4.01 2.40 15.79
N ARG A 222 -3.62 3.10 16.86
CA ARG A 222 -4.49 3.40 18.01
C ARG A 222 -4.82 4.88 18.11
N ALA A 223 -6.07 5.18 18.45
CA ALA A 223 -6.53 6.55 18.74
C ALA A 223 -5.74 7.18 19.89
N GLU A 224 -5.41 6.40 20.91
CA GLU A 224 -4.64 6.86 22.08
C GLU A 224 -3.24 7.35 21.67
N THR A 225 -2.58 6.67 20.71
CA THR A 225 -1.29 7.10 20.16
C THR A 225 -1.44 8.44 19.43
N VAL A 226 -2.50 8.60 18.63
CA VAL A 226 -2.79 9.85 17.93
C VAL A 226 -3.03 10.98 18.94
N MET A 227 -3.83 10.74 19.97
CA MET A 227 -4.10 11.74 21.02
C MET A 227 -2.84 12.16 21.77
N LYS A 228 -1.95 11.20 22.11
CA LYS A 228 -0.65 11.50 22.73
C LYS A 228 0.19 12.40 21.81
N LEU A 229 0.34 12.02 20.54
CA LEU A 229 1.08 12.82 19.56
C LEU A 229 0.46 14.22 19.37
N LYS A 230 -0.87 14.32 19.40
CA LYS A 230 -1.57 15.61 19.31
C LYS A 230 -1.34 16.49 20.55
N MET A 231 -1.16 15.90 21.73
CA MET A 231 -0.76 16.65 22.93
C MET A 231 0.69 17.17 22.84
N GLU A 232 1.59 16.39 22.26
CA GLU A 232 2.99 16.77 22.04
C GLU A 232 3.14 17.78 20.88
N HIS A 233 2.27 17.71 19.89
CA HIS A 233 2.25 18.55 18.70
C HIS A 233 0.84 19.14 18.44
N PRO A 234 0.39 20.11 19.28
CA PRO A 234 -0.99 20.61 19.23
C PRO A 234 -1.32 21.33 17.91
N ASP A 235 -0.34 21.83 17.20
CA ASP A 235 -0.44 22.48 15.88
C ASP A 235 -0.49 21.48 14.69
N ALA A 236 -0.22 20.19 14.93
CA ALA A 236 -0.20 19.20 13.86
C ALA A 236 -1.62 18.80 13.42
N VAL A 237 -1.84 18.68 12.13
CA VAL A 237 -3.09 18.15 11.53
C VAL A 237 -3.01 16.63 11.46
N VAL A 238 -4.04 15.95 11.96
CA VAL A 238 -4.15 14.48 11.91
C VAL A 238 -4.80 14.05 10.61
N ILE A 239 -4.08 13.27 9.82
CA ILE A 239 -4.60 12.69 8.57
C ILE A 239 -4.59 11.16 8.66
N ALA A 240 -5.68 10.50 8.24
CA ALA A 240 -5.84 9.07 8.40
C ALA A 240 -6.39 8.39 7.14
N HIS A 241 -5.94 7.14 6.93
CA HIS A 241 -6.51 6.28 5.90
C HIS A 241 -7.82 5.64 6.39
N PRO A 242 -8.87 5.51 5.55
CA PRO A 242 -10.17 4.97 5.98
C PRO A 242 -10.16 3.48 6.36
N GLU A 243 -9.05 2.76 6.14
CA GLU A 243 -8.83 1.41 6.70
C GLU A 243 -8.48 1.43 8.20
N CYS A 244 -8.20 2.58 8.80
CA CYS A 244 -8.02 2.70 10.25
C CYS A 244 -9.33 2.41 10.98
N ASN A 245 -9.23 1.92 12.22
CA ASN A 245 -10.41 1.65 13.03
C ASN A 245 -11.22 2.93 13.34
N SER A 246 -12.50 2.76 13.60
CA SER A 246 -13.44 3.88 13.79
C SER A 246 -13.08 4.82 14.93
N ALA A 247 -12.40 4.35 15.99
CA ALA A 247 -11.97 5.19 17.10
C ALA A 247 -10.90 6.19 16.65
N LEU A 248 -9.94 5.75 15.82
CA LEU A 248 -8.91 6.59 15.24
C LEU A 248 -9.51 7.59 14.23
N LEU A 249 -10.43 7.13 13.37
CA LEU A 249 -11.06 8.01 12.37
C LEU A 249 -11.84 9.17 13.00
N LYS A 250 -12.40 8.99 14.21
CA LYS A 250 -13.12 10.04 14.95
C LYS A 250 -12.22 11.16 15.47
N VAL A 251 -10.91 10.90 15.63
CA VAL A 251 -9.93 11.90 16.10
C VAL A 251 -9.07 12.47 14.96
N ALA A 252 -9.30 12.04 13.73
CA ALA A 252 -8.63 12.54 12.53
C ALA A 252 -9.27 13.84 12.04
N ASP A 253 -8.46 14.84 11.68
CA ASP A 253 -8.91 16.09 11.06
C ASP A 253 -9.25 15.87 9.57
N PHE A 254 -8.61 14.87 8.92
CA PHE A 254 -8.87 14.49 7.55
C PHE A 254 -8.81 12.97 7.38
N VAL A 255 -9.78 12.41 6.69
CA VAL A 255 -9.82 10.99 6.30
C VAL A 255 -9.88 10.88 4.79
N GLY A 256 -8.98 10.11 4.19
CA GLY A 256 -8.97 9.94 2.75
C GLY A 256 -7.96 8.90 2.26
N SER A 257 -8.04 8.57 0.96
CA SER A 257 -7.07 7.69 0.31
C SER A 257 -5.66 8.31 0.32
N THR A 258 -4.64 7.51 0.02
CA THR A 258 -3.26 7.99 -0.09
C THR A 258 -3.12 9.17 -1.05
N LYS A 259 -3.77 9.12 -2.20
CA LYS A 259 -3.82 10.24 -3.16
C LYS A 259 -4.52 11.47 -2.59
N ALA A 260 -5.64 11.26 -1.88
CA ALA A 260 -6.37 12.36 -1.24
C ALA A 260 -5.54 13.03 -0.14
N MET A 261 -4.82 12.26 0.68
CA MET A 261 -3.89 12.78 1.69
C MET A 261 -2.76 13.62 1.06
N LEU A 262 -2.11 13.14 0.00
CA LEU A 262 -1.08 13.92 -0.71
C LEU A 262 -1.64 15.24 -1.23
N THR A 263 -2.84 15.21 -1.81
CA THR A 263 -3.51 16.41 -2.33
C THR A 263 -3.89 17.38 -1.21
N TYR A 264 -4.38 16.86 -0.07
CA TYR A 264 -4.72 17.66 1.10
C TYR A 264 -3.50 18.37 1.69
N ILE A 265 -2.37 17.64 1.86
CA ILE A 265 -1.10 18.19 2.35
C ILE A 265 -0.61 19.34 1.46
N GLN A 266 -0.65 19.17 0.12
CA GLN A 266 -0.22 20.20 -0.83
C GLN A 266 -1.04 21.50 -0.72
N LYS A 267 -2.33 21.37 -0.42
CA LYS A 267 -3.26 22.51 -0.33
C LYS A 267 -3.33 23.13 1.07
N SER A 268 -2.86 22.44 2.09
CA SER A 268 -2.92 22.86 3.48
C SER A 268 -1.80 23.84 3.81
N ASP A 269 -2.11 24.90 4.57
CA ASP A 269 -1.12 25.82 5.12
C ASP A 269 -0.37 25.25 6.33
N SER A 270 -0.86 24.14 6.90
CA SER A 270 -0.22 23.47 8.02
C SER A 270 1.18 22.99 7.67
N LYS A 271 2.10 23.16 8.61
CA LYS A 271 3.50 22.73 8.47
C LYS A 271 3.79 21.40 9.14
N LYS A 272 2.84 20.86 9.90
CA LYS A 272 3.04 19.63 10.65
C LYS A 272 1.83 18.71 10.54
N PHE A 273 2.08 17.42 10.30
CA PHE A 273 1.05 16.40 10.10
C PHE A 273 1.35 15.14 10.92
N ILE A 274 0.36 14.65 11.63
CA ILE A 274 0.34 13.31 12.22
C ILE A 274 -0.30 12.38 11.20
N VAL A 275 0.44 11.41 10.71
CA VAL A 275 0.08 10.57 9.56
C VAL A 275 -0.27 9.16 10.02
N ALA A 276 -1.55 8.80 9.94
CA ALA A 276 -2.08 7.48 10.28
C ALA A 276 -2.33 6.67 9.01
N THR A 277 -1.25 6.20 8.40
CA THR A 277 -1.23 5.23 7.31
C THR A 277 0.15 4.58 7.20
N GLU A 278 0.34 3.68 6.24
CA GLU A 278 1.62 3.00 5.98
C GLU A 278 2.72 4.01 5.62
N THR A 279 3.94 3.77 6.15
CA THR A 279 5.01 4.78 6.17
C THR A 279 5.66 5.06 4.82
N GLY A 280 5.58 4.14 3.84
CA GLY A 280 6.19 4.34 2.51
C GLY A 280 5.72 5.59 1.79
N ILE A 281 4.49 6.04 2.06
CA ILE A 281 3.95 7.28 1.47
C ILE A 281 4.71 8.53 1.93
N LEU A 282 5.39 8.45 3.08
CA LEU A 282 6.16 9.59 3.61
C LEU A 282 7.28 10.03 2.67
N TYR A 283 7.78 9.12 1.84
CA TYR A 283 8.75 9.46 0.82
C TYR A 283 8.20 10.53 -0.13
N GLU A 284 7.04 10.28 -0.74
CA GLU A 284 6.38 11.25 -1.61
C GLU A 284 5.88 12.50 -0.86
N MET A 285 5.42 12.34 0.39
CA MET A 285 5.02 13.49 1.21
C MET A 285 6.20 14.45 1.43
N ARG A 286 7.37 13.94 1.82
CA ARG A 286 8.58 14.73 2.07
C ARG A 286 9.19 15.29 0.79
N LYS A 287 9.22 14.49 -0.27
CA LYS A 287 9.75 14.88 -1.58
C LYS A 287 8.99 16.08 -2.16
N ASN A 288 7.67 16.09 -2.03
CA ASN A 288 6.80 17.13 -2.59
C ASN A 288 6.55 18.30 -1.63
N ASN A 289 6.89 18.16 -0.34
CA ASN A 289 6.68 19.20 0.68
C ASN A 289 7.87 19.24 1.64
N PRO A 290 9.06 19.70 1.19
CA PRO A 290 10.30 19.66 1.98
C PRO A 290 10.28 20.60 3.20
N ASP A 291 9.35 21.54 3.25
CA ASP A 291 9.14 22.51 4.31
C ASP A 291 8.13 22.06 5.38
N LYS A 292 7.60 20.81 5.26
CA LYS A 292 6.61 20.23 6.17
C LYS A 292 7.17 19.05 6.96
N GLU A 293 6.69 18.91 8.20
CA GLU A 293 7.06 17.83 9.11
C GLU A 293 5.96 16.75 9.12
N PHE A 294 6.37 15.48 9.08
CA PHE A 294 5.47 14.33 9.08
C PHE A 294 5.82 13.38 10.22
N ILE A 295 4.87 13.18 11.13
CA ILE A 295 4.98 12.34 12.32
C ILE A 295 4.14 11.08 12.08
N THR A 296 4.75 9.91 12.19
CA THR A 296 4.07 8.62 11.92
C THR A 296 3.34 8.12 13.16
N VAL A 297 2.11 7.65 12.98
CA VAL A 297 1.39 6.89 14.00
C VAL A 297 1.87 5.44 13.96
N THR A 298 2.45 4.96 15.07
CA THR A 298 2.88 3.56 15.23
C THR A 298 2.01 2.86 16.26
N ALA A 299 1.87 1.52 16.19
CA ALA A 299 1.11 0.77 17.18
C ALA A 299 1.79 0.75 18.56
N LYS A 300 3.13 0.85 18.61
CA LYS A 300 3.95 0.97 19.82
C LYS A 300 5.16 1.87 19.54
N GLU A 301 5.63 2.59 20.54
CA GLU A 301 6.85 3.38 20.43
C GLU A 301 8.05 2.51 19.99
N GLY A 302 8.79 2.98 18.99
CA GLY A 302 10.00 2.32 18.49
C GLY A 302 9.77 1.06 17.64
N CYS A 303 8.51 0.75 17.24
CA CYS A 303 8.25 -0.34 16.31
C CYS A 303 8.07 0.17 14.87
N ASN A 304 8.48 -0.64 13.90
CA ASN A 304 8.19 -0.43 12.48
C ASN A 304 6.81 -0.99 12.09
N CYS A 305 5.85 -1.01 13.02
CA CYS A 305 4.56 -1.64 12.82
C CYS A 305 3.60 -0.85 11.91
N ALA A 306 4.01 0.34 11.48
CA ALA A 306 3.32 1.09 10.43
C ALA A 306 3.84 0.75 9.02
N ASP A 307 4.82 -0.14 8.89
CA ASP A 307 5.31 -0.65 7.61
C ASP A 307 4.51 -1.89 7.18
N CYS A 308 4.08 -1.93 5.94
CA CYS A 308 3.51 -3.14 5.35
C CYS A 308 4.63 -4.11 4.98
N SER A 309 4.80 -5.18 5.76
CA SER A 309 5.84 -6.18 5.53
C SER A 309 5.77 -6.82 4.13
N TYR A 310 4.58 -6.96 3.57
CA TYR A 310 4.39 -7.49 2.23
C TYR A 310 4.87 -6.52 1.14
N MET A 311 4.52 -5.23 1.24
CA MET A 311 5.00 -4.20 0.31
C MET A 311 6.52 -4.07 0.32
N LYS A 312 7.15 -4.25 1.49
CA LYS A 312 8.61 -4.16 1.68
C LYS A 312 9.38 -5.42 1.22
N GLN A 313 8.68 -6.48 0.76
CA GLN A 313 9.33 -7.65 0.15
C GLN A 313 9.92 -7.35 -1.22
N ASN A 314 9.39 -6.39 -1.96
CA ASN A 314 9.99 -5.90 -3.19
C ASN A 314 11.26 -5.12 -2.85
N THR A 315 12.42 -5.70 -3.14
CA THR A 315 13.73 -5.06 -2.97
C THR A 315 14.35 -4.72 -4.32
N LEU A 316 15.40 -3.92 -4.30
CA LEU A 316 16.14 -3.54 -5.50
C LEU A 316 16.69 -4.78 -6.25
N GLU A 317 17.25 -5.74 -5.48
CA GLU A 317 17.81 -6.98 -6.02
C GLU A 317 16.72 -7.86 -6.67
N LYS A 318 15.54 -7.97 -6.01
CA LYS A 318 14.42 -8.74 -6.55
C LYS A 318 13.83 -8.08 -7.79
N LEU A 319 13.73 -6.76 -7.83
CA LEU A 319 13.30 -6.03 -9.02
C LEU A 319 14.28 -6.23 -10.18
N TYR A 320 15.58 -6.18 -9.91
CA TYR A 320 16.61 -6.49 -10.91
C TYR A 320 16.50 -7.92 -11.45
N ALA A 321 16.45 -8.91 -10.55
CA ALA A 321 16.32 -10.32 -10.94
C ALA A 321 15.02 -10.55 -11.73
N CYS A 322 13.92 -9.95 -11.28
CA CYS A 322 12.62 -10.05 -11.94
C CYS A 322 12.68 -9.53 -13.39
N LEU A 323 13.28 -8.38 -13.62
CA LEU A 323 13.46 -7.84 -14.98
C LEU A 323 14.43 -8.66 -15.82
N ARG A 324 15.55 -9.12 -15.23
CA ARG A 324 16.57 -9.90 -15.93
C ARG A 324 15.99 -11.22 -16.44
N ASP A 325 15.33 -11.96 -15.56
CA ASP A 325 14.86 -13.33 -15.77
C ASP A 325 13.41 -13.41 -16.26
N GLU A 326 12.67 -12.27 -16.26
CA GLU A 326 11.26 -12.15 -16.60
C GLU A 326 10.34 -13.07 -15.78
N THR A 327 10.69 -13.21 -14.50
CA THR A 327 9.99 -14.08 -13.53
C THR A 327 10.09 -13.47 -12.12
N PRO A 328 9.14 -13.75 -11.23
CA PRO A 328 7.90 -14.51 -11.44
C PRO A 328 6.84 -13.75 -12.22
N GLU A 329 6.11 -14.45 -13.10
CA GLU A 329 4.96 -13.92 -13.84
C GLU A 329 3.64 -14.27 -13.14
N ILE A 330 2.69 -13.36 -13.18
CA ILE A 330 1.31 -13.60 -12.75
C ILE A 330 0.59 -14.42 -13.81
N ILE A 331 0.28 -15.65 -13.48
CA ILE A 331 -0.46 -16.58 -14.31
C ILE A 331 -1.86 -16.78 -13.76
N MET A 332 -2.86 -16.64 -14.62
CA MET A 332 -4.27 -16.77 -14.24
C MET A 332 -5.03 -17.52 -15.34
N ASP A 333 -6.05 -18.29 -14.96
CA ASP A 333 -6.93 -18.92 -15.93
C ASP A 333 -7.85 -17.91 -16.63
N ALA A 334 -8.18 -18.19 -17.89
CA ALA A 334 -8.94 -17.27 -18.73
C ALA A 334 -10.38 -17.03 -18.21
N ALA A 335 -10.99 -17.99 -17.56
CA ALA A 335 -12.36 -17.86 -17.03
C ALA A 335 -12.41 -16.89 -15.83
N THR A 336 -11.42 -16.95 -14.96
CA THR A 336 -11.27 -16.01 -13.83
C THR A 336 -10.98 -14.60 -14.35
N ILE A 337 -10.07 -14.46 -15.33
CA ILE A 337 -9.78 -13.15 -15.97
C ILE A 337 -11.06 -12.53 -16.53
N GLU A 338 -11.82 -13.29 -17.31
CA GLU A 338 -13.04 -12.77 -17.97
C GLU A 338 -14.09 -12.33 -16.96
N LYS A 339 -14.33 -13.13 -15.90
CA LYS A 339 -15.30 -12.77 -14.86
C LYS A 339 -14.85 -11.58 -14.01
N ALA A 340 -13.58 -11.52 -13.64
CA ALA A 340 -13.04 -10.43 -12.79
C ALA A 340 -12.88 -9.10 -13.55
N LYS A 341 -12.80 -9.13 -14.87
CA LYS A 341 -12.59 -7.95 -15.72
C LYS A 341 -13.77 -6.98 -15.65
N ASN A 342 -15.00 -7.47 -15.75
CA ASN A 342 -16.19 -6.63 -15.81
C ASN A 342 -16.35 -5.71 -14.60
N PRO A 343 -16.29 -6.18 -13.33
CA PRO A 343 -16.42 -5.30 -12.16
C PRO A 343 -15.27 -4.29 -12.03
N ILE A 344 -14.06 -4.60 -12.54
CA ILE A 344 -12.94 -3.65 -12.58
C ILE A 344 -13.19 -2.57 -13.63
N ILE A 345 -13.59 -2.95 -14.84
CA ILE A 345 -13.92 -1.98 -15.91
C ILE A 345 -15.08 -1.08 -15.47
N ARG A 346 -16.13 -1.65 -14.87
CA ARG A 346 -17.24 -0.88 -14.30
C ARG A 346 -16.78 0.16 -13.29
N MET A 347 -15.82 -0.20 -12.41
CA MET A 347 -15.20 0.75 -11.49
C MET A 347 -14.52 1.91 -12.20
N LEU A 348 -13.72 1.62 -13.23
CA LEU A 348 -13.00 2.64 -14.00
C LEU A 348 -13.95 3.55 -14.75
N ASP A 349 -14.96 3.00 -15.43
CA ASP A 349 -15.95 3.75 -16.18
C ASP A 349 -16.79 4.65 -15.29
N LEU A 350 -17.32 4.13 -14.17
CA LEU A 350 -18.04 4.94 -13.20
C LEU A 350 -17.16 6.02 -12.58
N SER A 351 -15.89 5.71 -12.28
CA SER A 351 -14.95 6.68 -11.76
C SER A 351 -14.69 7.82 -12.76
N LYS A 352 -14.65 7.51 -14.04
CA LYS A 352 -14.54 8.51 -15.11
C LYS A 352 -15.82 9.34 -15.23
N GLN A 353 -17.00 8.72 -15.25
CA GLN A 353 -18.30 9.40 -15.30
C GLN A 353 -18.51 10.35 -14.10
N LEU A 354 -18.03 9.96 -12.91
CA LEU A 354 -18.13 10.77 -11.69
C LEU A 354 -16.99 11.80 -11.55
N GLY A 355 -16.12 11.95 -12.56
CA GLY A 355 -15.00 12.91 -12.56
C GLY A 355 -13.94 12.63 -11.48
N ILE A 356 -13.78 11.37 -11.07
CA ILE A 356 -12.75 10.95 -10.10
C ILE A 356 -11.41 10.74 -10.81
N ILE A 357 -11.46 10.18 -12.01
CA ILE A 357 -10.32 9.98 -12.91
C ILE A 357 -10.63 10.60 -14.27
N LYS A 358 -9.56 10.87 -15.06
CA LYS A 358 -9.65 11.45 -16.41
C LYS A 358 -9.88 10.38 -17.49
#